data_5ab9160b7ad4a06efd3c4204f3dda711
#
_entry.id   5ab9160b7ad4a06efd3c4204f3dda711
#
_cell.length_a   1.000
_cell.length_b   1.000
_cell.length_c   1.000
_cell.angle_alpha   90.00
_cell.angle_beta   90.00
_cell.angle_gamma   90.00
#
_symmetry.space_group_name_H-M   'P 1'
#
loop_
_entity.id
_entity.type
_entity.pdbx_description
1 polymer ?
#
loop_
_entity_poly.entity_id
_entity_poly.type
_entity_poly.pdbx_seq_one_letter_code
_entity_poly.pdbx_strand_id
1 'polypeptide(L)'
;MNNTIQYKGYVGSIEFSEEDGIFYGKVLGIRSLISYEGENAKELLDDFHGAVDDYLESCKELGKEPEVAFKGSFNIRLSPDLHKKIFIYTAAHHMTINKYIEKTLEDSPAAQVVI
;
A
#
# COMPACT_ATOMS: atom_id res chain seq x y z
N MET A 1 7.51 12.51 9.37
CA MET A 1 8.15 11.25 9.77
C MET A 1 7.57 10.10 8.96
N ASN A 2 8.42 9.25 8.42
CA ASN A 2 7.98 8.12 7.62
C ASN A 2 7.88 6.88 8.50
N ASN A 3 6.71 6.25 8.54
CA ASN A 3 6.48 5.01 9.30
C ASN A 3 6.31 3.80 8.38
N THR A 4 6.85 3.88 7.16
CA THR A 4 6.84 2.78 6.21
C THR A 4 8.23 2.51 5.68
N ILE A 5 8.45 1.28 5.24
CA ILE A 5 9.70 0.82 4.62
C ILE A 5 9.35 0.11 3.32
N GLN A 6 10.30 0.04 2.41
CA GLN A 6 10.06 -0.55 1.09
C GLN A 6 11.17 -1.52 0.72
N TYR A 7 10.80 -2.58 0.01
CA TYR A 7 11.73 -3.56 -0.52
C TYR A 7 11.09 -4.34 -1.66
N LYS A 8 11.74 -4.36 -2.80
CA LYS A 8 11.26 -5.08 -4.01
C LYS A 8 9.81 -4.77 -4.39
N GLY A 9 9.41 -3.51 -4.23
CA GLY A 9 8.05 -3.08 -4.55
C GLY A 9 7.03 -3.32 -3.45
N TYR A 10 7.43 -3.96 -2.34
CA TYR A 10 6.55 -4.16 -1.19
C TYR A 10 6.75 -3.07 -0.16
N VAL A 11 5.65 -2.59 0.39
CA VAL A 11 5.65 -1.54 1.42
C VAL A 11 5.26 -2.19 2.74
N GLY A 12 6.06 -1.95 3.76
CA GLY A 12 5.80 -2.47 5.09
C GLY A 12 5.57 -1.37 6.10
N SER A 13 4.83 -1.69 7.17
CA SER A 13 4.61 -0.77 8.29
C SER A 13 5.73 -0.90 9.32
N ILE A 14 5.87 0.13 10.15
CA ILE A 14 6.76 0.13 11.31
C ILE A 14 5.93 0.53 12.52
N GLU A 15 5.87 -0.37 13.51
CA GLU A 15 5.15 -0.14 14.75
C GLU A 15 6.05 -0.52 15.92
N PHE A 16 5.78 0.01 17.08
CA PHE A 16 6.56 -0.28 18.28
C PHE A 16 5.66 -0.83 19.38
N SER A 17 6.08 -1.94 19.97
CA SER A 17 5.42 -2.52 21.14
C SER A 17 6.21 -2.13 22.39
N GLU A 18 5.65 -1.24 23.19
CA GLU A 18 6.26 -0.86 24.45
C GLU A 18 6.35 -2.04 25.41
N GLU A 19 5.30 -2.86 25.44
CA GLU A 19 5.21 -4.03 26.31
C GLU A 19 6.32 -5.05 26.00
N ASP A 20 6.54 -5.36 24.73
CA ASP A 20 7.52 -6.34 24.32
C ASP A 20 8.90 -5.76 24.01
N GLY A 21 8.98 -4.43 23.93
CA GLY A 21 10.23 -3.74 23.63
C GLY A 21 10.77 -4.03 22.26
N ILE A 22 9.90 -4.27 21.29
CA ILE A 22 10.31 -4.59 19.93
C ILE A 22 9.63 -3.67 18.90
N PHE A 23 10.27 -3.54 17.76
CA PHE A 23 9.65 -2.99 16.56
C PHE A 23 9.06 -4.14 15.77
N TYR A 24 7.93 -3.91 15.12
CA TYR A 24 7.28 -4.92 14.30
C TYR A 24 6.50 -4.26 13.16
N GLY A 25 6.05 -5.07 12.24
CA GLY A 25 5.23 -4.59 11.14
C GLY A 25 4.76 -5.69 10.24
N LYS A 26 4.07 -5.30 9.20
CA LYS A 26 3.58 -6.22 8.18
C LYS A 26 3.59 -5.55 6.82
N VAL A 27 3.62 -6.36 5.77
CA VAL A 27 3.51 -5.87 4.40
C VAL A 27 2.08 -5.42 4.16
N LEU A 28 1.94 -4.24 3.57
CA LEU A 28 0.65 -3.59 3.32
C LEU A 28 0.17 -3.84 1.88
N GLY A 29 -1.15 -3.80 1.69
CA GLY A 29 -1.73 -3.85 0.35
C GLY A 29 -1.77 -5.21 -0.32
N ILE A 30 -1.54 -6.30 0.42
CA ILE A 30 -1.65 -7.67 -0.06
C ILE A 30 -2.51 -8.49 0.90
N ARG A 31 -2.97 -9.66 0.44
CA ARG A 31 -3.80 -10.55 1.26
C ARG A 31 -2.98 -11.44 2.18
N SER A 32 -1.82 -11.87 1.71
CA SER A 32 -0.94 -12.71 2.50
C SER A 32 -0.43 -11.96 3.72
N LEU A 33 -0.31 -12.65 4.83
CA LEU A 33 0.28 -12.07 6.03
C LEU A 33 1.78 -12.27 6.00
N ILE A 34 2.51 -11.19 5.79
CA ILE A 34 3.98 -11.18 5.85
C ILE A 34 4.33 -10.21 6.96
N SER A 35 4.78 -10.76 8.07
CA SER A 35 5.14 -9.97 9.26
C SER A 35 6.60 -10.13 9.60
N TYR A 36 7.13 -9.20 10.37
CA TYR A 36 8.54 -9.15 10.74
C TYR A 36 8.69 -8.34 12.01
N GLU A 37 9.82 -8.53 12.69
CA GLU A 37 10.10 -7.85 13.94
C GLU A 37 11.60 -7.71 14.17
N GLY A 38 11.98 -6.87 15.12
CA GLY A 38 13.37 -6.70 15.52
C GLY A 38 13.49 -5.82 16.76
N GLU A 39 14.56 -5.95 17.49
CA GLU A 39 14.80 -5.16 18.71
C GLU A 39 15.38 -3.78 18.39
N ASN A 40 15.85 -3.58 17.16
CA ASN A 40 16.38 -2.30 16.69
C ASN A 40 16.08 -2.14 15.19
N ALA A 41 16.41 -0.97 14.66
CA ALA A 41 16.11 -0.66 13.27
C ALA A 41 16.77 -1.62 12.28
N LYS A 42 18.02 -2.00 12.52
CA LYS A 42 18.75 -2.90 11.62
C LYS A 42 18.11 -4.28 11.61
N GLU A 43 17.78 -4.82 12.76
CA GLU A 43 17.14 -6.13 12.86
C GLU A 43 15.76 -6.12 12.21
N LEU A 44 15.00 -5.05 12.41
CA LEU A 44 13.67 -4.91 11.77
C LEU A 44 13.79 -4.93 10.26
N LEU A 45 14.72 -4.15 9.70
CA LEU A 45 14.92 -4.09 8.25
C LEU A 45 15.41 -5.43 7.70
N ASP A 46 16.35 -6.07 8.38
CA ASP A 46 16.87 -7.37 7.95
C ASP A 46 15.74 -8.42 7.94
N ASP A 47 14.89 -8.40 8.96
CA ASP A 47 13.77 -9.33 9.06
C ASP A 47 12.70 -9.05 8.01
N PHE A 48 12.45 -7.78 7.75
CA PHE A 48 11.54 -7.37 6.67
C PHE A 48 12.03 -7.87 5.31
N HIS A 49 13.29 -7.63 4.98
CA HIS A 49 13.89 -8.09 3.73
C HIS A 49 13.82 -9.61 3.62
N GLY A 50 14.17 -10.31 4.69
CA GLY A 50 14.11 -11.77 4.72
C GLY A 50 12.71 -12.30 4.54
N ALA A 51 11.72 -11.67 5.17
CA ALA A 51 10.33 -12.10 5.06
C ALA A 51 9.78 -11.91 3.62
N VAL A 52 10.12 -10.80 2.97
CA VAL A 52 9.75 -10.57 1.57
C VAL A 52 10.43 -11.58 0.65
N ASP A 53 11.73 -11.81 0.84
CA ASP A 53 12.47 -12.77 0.04
C ASP A 53 11.93 -14.19 0.21
N ASP A 54 11.60 -14.59 1.43
CA ASP A 54 11.00 -15.89 1.73
C ASP A 54 9.64 -16.05 1.05
N TYR A 55 8.84 -14.99 1.06
CA TYR A 55 7.54 -14.99 0.39
C TYR A 55 7.70 -15.21 -1.13
N LEU A 56 8.61 -14.46 -1.74
CA LEU A 56 8.86 -14.56 -3.18
C LEU A 56 9.40 -15.95 -3.55
N GLU A 57 10.28 -16.51 -2.74
CA GLU A 57 10.81 -17.85 -2.96
C GLU A 57 9.72 -18.91 -2.82
N SER A 58 8.85 -18.78 -1.81
CA SER A 58 7.71 -19.69 -1.63
C SER A 58 6.76 -19.67 -2.82
N CYS A 59 6.48 -18.47 -3.36
CA CYS A 59 5.64 -18.33 -4.54
C CYS A 59 6.26 -19.06 -5.73
N LYS A 60 7.56 -18.91 -5.92
CA LYS A 60 8.29 -19.55 -7.00
C LYS A 60 8.25 -21.09 -6.88
N GLU A 61 8.47 -21.61 -5.69
CA GLU A 61 8.43 -23.04 -5.42
C GLU A 61 7.04 -23.63 -5.65
N LEU A 62 6.00 -22.90 -5.32
CA LEU A 62 4.62 -23.34 -5.48
C LEU A 62 4.04 -23.04 -6.87
N GLY A 63 4.81 -22.41 -7.73
CA GLY A 63 4.32 -22.03 -9.08
C GLY A 63 3.23 -20.97 -9.04
N LYS A 64 3.22 -20.13 -7.99
CA LYS A 64 2.23 -19.06 -7.82
C LYS A 64 2.84 -17.72 -8.18
N GLU A 65 2.03 -16.87 -8.82
CA GLU A 65 2.43 -15.48 -9.03
C GLU A 65 2.39 -14.74 -7.69
N PRO A 66 3.45 -14.01 -7.32
CA PRO A 66 3.42 -13.17 -6.13
C PRO A 66 2.33 -12.10 -6.24
N GLU A 67 1.72 -11.76 -5.11
CA GLU A 67 0.76 -10.67 -5.10
C GLU A 67 1.47 -9.36 -5.41
N VAL A 68 0.83 -8.52 -6.21
CA VAL A 68 1.33 -7.20 -6.54
C VAL A 68 0.54 -6.19 -5.71
N ALA A 69 1.21 -5.49 -4.82
CA ALA A 69 0.59 -4.42 -4.06
C ALA A 69 0.37 -3.20 -4.97
N PHE A 70 -0.70 -2.47 -4.72
CA PHE A 70 -0.96 -1.21 -5.42
C PHE A 70 -1.03 -1.35 -6.94
N LYS A 71 -1.97 -2.19 -7.39
CA LYS A 71 -2.20 -2.49 -8.82
C LYS A 71 -2.77 -1.32 -9.62
N GLY A 72 -3.09 -0.23 -8.97
CA GLY A 72 -3.76 0.90 -9.62
C GLY A 72 -5.28 0.79 -9.65
N SER A 73 -5.84 -0.19 -8.96
CA SER A 73 -7.29 -0.37 -8.89
C SER A 73 -7.72 -0.62 -7.45
N PHE A 74 -8.71 0.13 -7.00
CA PHE A 74 -9.32 -0.07 -5.69
C PHE A 74 -10.71 0.55 -5.67
N ASN A 75 -11.53 0.15 -4.71
CA ASN A 75 -12.89 0.66 -4.56
C ASN A 75 -12.94 1.76 -3.52
N ILE A 76 -13.69 2.82 -3.82
CA ILE A 76 -13.96 3.89 -2.87
C ILE A 76 -15.47 4.02 -2.70
N ARG A 77 -15.87 4.47 -1.52
CA ARG A 77 -17.27 4.77 -1.23
C ARG A 77 -17.43 6.27 -1.03
N LEU A 78 -18.40 6.82 -1.72
CA LEU A 78 -18.76 8.24 -1.61
C LEU A 78 -20.19 8.34 -1.13
N SER A 79 -20.55 9.50 -0.57
CA SER A 79 -21.95 9.75 -0.28
C SER A 79 -22.74 9.78 -1.61
N PRO A 80 -24.00 9.35 -1.61
CA PRO A 80 -24.80 9.39 -2.83
C PRO A 80 -24.87 10.77 -3.45
N ASP A 81 -24.91 11.81 -2.62
CA ASP A 81 -24.96 13.19 -3.09
C ASP A 81 -23.68 13.59 -3.84
N LEU A 82 -22.52 13.26 -3.27
CA LEU A 82 -21.24 13.55 -3.92
C LEU A 82 -21.07 12.77 -5.20
N HIS A 83 -21.46 11.50 -5.21
CA HIS A 83 -21.42 10.66 -6.41
C HIS A 83 -22.25 11.29 -7.54
N LYS A 84 -23.45 11.75 -7.22
CA LYS A 84 -24.34 12.40 -8.17
C LYS A 84 -23.72 13.69 -8.73
N LYS A 85 -23.14 14.50 -7.86
CA LYS A 85 -22.51 15.76 -8.27
C LYS A 85 -21.33 15.50 -9.21
N ILE A 86 -20.50 14.52 -8.90
CA ILE A 86 -19.36 14.16 -9.76
C ILE A 86 -19.85 13.67 -11.12
N PHE A 87 -20.87 12.83 -11.13
CA PHE A 87 -21.44 12.31 -12.37
C PHE A 87 -21.94 13.46 -13.26
N ILE A 88 -22.70 14.40 -12.69
CA ILE A 88 -23.23 15.54 -13.44
C ILE A 88 -22.09 16.39 -13.99
N TYR A 89 -21.09 16.69 -13.17
CA TYR A 89 -19.94 17.50 -13.58
C TYR A 89 -19.17 16.84 -14.73
N THR A 90 -18.84 15.56 -14.60
CA THR A 90 -18.06 14.85 -15.60
C THR A 90 -18.82 14.70 -16.92
N ALA A 91 -20.13 14.45 -16.85
CA ALA A 91 -20.98 14.37 -18.04
C ALA A 91 -21.00 15.71 -18.79
N ALA A 92 -21.11 16.81 -18.05
CA ALA A 92 -21.11 18.15 -18.66
C ALA A 92 -19.77 18.51 -19.32
N HIS A 93 -18.67 17.92 -18.84
CA HIS A 93 -17.32 18.20 -19.35
C HIS A 93 -16.82 17.10 -20.30
N HIS A 94 -17.68 16.18 -20.72
CA HIS A 94 -17.32 15.08 -21.64
C HIS A 94 -16.12 14.27 -21.18
N MET A 95 -16.06 13.94 -19.88
CA MET A 95 -15.00 13.14 -19.32
C MET A 95 -15.56 12.00 -18.47
N THR A 96 -14.77 10.96 -18.23
CA THR A 96 -15.18 9.85 -17.37
C THR A 96 -14.97 10.21 -15.91
N ILE A 97 -15.75 9.58 -15.02
CA ILE A 97 -15.58 9.73 -13.58
C ILE A 97 -14.17 9.30 -13.18
N ASN A 98 -13.70 8.19 -13.73
CA ASN A 98 -12.35 7.68 -13.43
C ASN A 98 -11.27 8.69 -13.77
N LYS A 99 -11.36 9.29 -14.95
CA LYS A 99 -10.38 10.30 -15.39
C LYS A 99 -10.40 11.54 -14.50
N TYR A 100 -11.58 11.96 -14.11
CA TYR A 100 -11.75 13.11 -13.21
C TYR A 100 -11.13 12.83 -11.84
N ILE A 101 -11.42 11.66 -11.26
CA ILE A 101 -10.90 11.28 -9.96
C ILE A 101 -9.38 11.18 -10.01
N GLU A 102 -8.83 10.52 -11.02
CA GLU A 102 -7.38 10.38 -11.19
C GLU A 102 -6.70 11.74 -11.24
N LYS A 103 -7.22 12.63 -12.07
CA LYS A 103 -6.66 13.99 -12.21
C LYS A 103 -6.73 14.77 -10.91
N THR A 104 -7.88 14.69 -10.23
CA THR A 104 -8.07 15.38 -8.95
C THR A 104 -7.06 14.90 -7.92
N LEU A 105 -6.83 13.59 -7.84
CA LEU A 105 -5.86 13.02 -6.92
C LEU A 105 -4.43 13.34 -7.30
N GLU A 106 -4.11 13.39 -8.59
CA GLU A 106 -2.78 13.82 -9.06
C GLU A 106 -2.45 15.25 -8.62
N ASP A 107 -3.46 16.12 -8.55
CA ASP A 107 -3.30 17.50 -8.11
C ASP A 107 -3.34 17.64 -6.58
N SER A 108 -3.57 16.56 -5.87
CA SER A 108 -3.67 16.57 -4.41
C SER A 108 -2.28 16.44 -3.75
N PRO A 109 -2.15 16.86 -2.47
CA PRO A 109 -0.89 16.68 -1.74
C PRO A 109 -0.43 15.23 -1.66
N ALA A 110 -1.34 14.27 -1.66
CA ALA A 110 -1.00 12.85 -1.59
C ALA A 110 -0.12 12.41 -2.78
N ALA A 111 -0.30 13.03 -3.95
CA ALA A 111 0.49 12.69 -5.13
C ALA A 111 1.93 13.17 -5.04
N GLN A 112 2.26 13.99 -4.04
CA GLN A 112 3.61 14.53 -3.81
C GLN A 112 4.43 13.61 -2.90
N VAL A 113 3.87 12.50 -2.44
CA VAL A 113 4.59 11.54 -1.60
C VAL A 113 5.73 10.92 -2.41
N VAL A 114 6.93 10.97 -1.84
CA VAL A 114 8.12 10.38 -2.46
C VAL A 114 8.17 8.89 -2.16
N ILE A 115 8.26 8.10 -3.21
CA ILE A 115 8.32 6.65 -3.08
C ILE A 115 9.58 6.09 -3.69
#